data_54c5148a81960c1938ab8339ff8f3a23
#
_entry.id   54c5148a81960c1938ab8339ff8f3a23
#
_cell.length_a   1.000
_cell.length_b   1.000
_cell.length_c   1.000
_cell.angle_alpha   90.00
_cell.angle_beta   90.00
_cell.angle_gamma   90.00
#
_symmetry.space_group_name_H-M   'P 1'
#
loop_
_entity.id
_entity.type
_entity.pdbx_description
1 polymer ?
#
loop_
_entity_poly.entity_id
_entity_poly.type
_entity_poly.pdbx_seq_one_letter_code
_entity_poly.pdbx_strand_id
1 'polypeptide(L)'
;VPSRRARRSLAEAFLRQGDGRAMMLPRTVALGDLDEDEILFAGGFEANGGPGGALGVEPALSGLKRQLLLTRLVIAGPGGHSPDQATHLGLELARLVDQVHTERLTFDGLQGLVPDAFAEHWRQTLEFLHVLTEQWPAVLAAEGALDAAERRNRLFDAQTRAWTKNRPPIRSSPP
;
A
#
# COMPACT_ATOMS: atom_id res chain seq x y z
N VAL A 1 -10.11 -2.75 -15.62
CA VAL A 1 -10.80 -4.00 -15.97
C VAL A 1 -10.49 -5.09 -14.95
N PRO A 2 -11.36 -6.09 -14.72
CA PRO A 2 -11.18 -7.05 -13.61
C PRO A 2 -9.99 -8.00 -13.79
N SER A 3 -9.54 -8.28 -15.00
CA SER A 3 -8.44 -9.21 -15.24
C SER A 3 -7.66 -8.90 -16.53
N ARG A 4 -6.46 -9.49 -16.66
CA ARG A 4 -5.64 -9.43 -17.90
C ARG A 4 -6.39 -10.01 -19.11
N ARG A 5 -7.20 -11.05 -18.91
CA ARG A 5 -8.04 -11.62 -19.97
C ARG A 5 -9.08 -10.61 -20.46
N ALA A 6 -9.78 -9.95 -19.53
CA ALA A 6 -10.76 -8.91 -19.86
C ALA A 6 -10.09 -7.73 -20.60
N ARG A 7 -8.86 -7.34 -20.24
CA ARG A 7 -8.10 -6.33 -20.95
C ARG A 7 -7.85 -6.72 -22.40
N ARG A 8 -7.43 -7.96 -22.65
CA ARG A 8 -7.19 -8.47 -24.00
C ARG A 8 -8.48 -8.50 -24.83
N SER A 9 -9.57 -9.06 -24.27
CA SER A 9 -10.86 -9.11 -24.96
C SER A 9 -11.41 -7.71 -25.29
N LEU A 10 -11.18 -6.73 -24.40
CA LEU A 10 -11.57 -5.35 -24.67
C LEU A 10 -10.74 -4.74 -25.80
N ALA A 11 -9.43 -4.93 -25.81
CA ALA A 11 -8.56 -4.48 -26.90
C ALA A 11 -8.97 -5.09 -28.26
N GLU A 12 -9.27 -6.39 -28.29
CA GLU A 12 -9.76 -7.05 -29.49
C GLU A 12 -11.13 -6.52 -29.95
N ALA A 13 -12.02 -6.14 -29.02
CA ALA A 13 -13.31 -5.53 -29.35
C ALA A 13 -13.11 -4.15 -30.01
N PHE A 14 -12.21 -3.31 -29.51
CA PHE A 14 -11.85 -2.04 -30.14
C PHE A 14 -11.28 -2.24 -31.54
N LEU A 15 -10.36 -3.20 -31.71
CA LEU A 15 -9.77 -3.51 -33.03
C LEU A 15 -10.83 -3.96 -34.05
N ARG A 16 -11.78 -4.79 -33.64
CA ARG A 16 -12.88 -5.23 -34.50
C ARG A 16 -13.80 -4.07 -34.93
N GLN A 17 -14.05 -3.13 -34.03
CA GLN A 17 -14.91 -1.98 -34.30
C GLN A 17 -14.21 -0.89 -35.12
N GLY A 18 -12.89 -0.95 -35.22
CA GLY A 18 -12.06 0.02 -35.94
C GLY A 18 -11.97 -0.25 -37.45
N ASP A 19 -12.58 -1.30 -38.02
CA ASP A 19 -12.56 -1.67 -39.42
C ASP A 19 -11.15 -1.64 -40.07
N GLY A 20 -10.14 -2.09 -39.32
CA GLY A 20 -8.75 -2.12 -39.79
C GLY A 20 -8.04 -0.74 -39.83
N ARG A 21 -8.68 0.31 -39.32
CA ARG A 21 -8.03 1.62 -39.19
C ARG A 21 -7.13 1.65 -37.96
N ALA A 22 -5.96 2.27 -38.10
CA ALA A 22 -5.09 2.52 -36.95
C ALA A 22 -5.81 3.45 -35.96
N MET A 23 -5.92 3.00 -34.69
CA MET A 23 -6.51 3.80 -33.61
C MET A 23 -5.66 3.71 -32.35
N MET A 24 -5.63 4.77 -31.57
CA MET A 24 -5.08 4.71 -30.20
C MET A 24 -6.10 4.05 -29.29
N LEU A 25 -5.73 2.91 -28.72
CA LEU A 25 -6.54 2.25 -27.72
C LEU A 25 -6.52 3.03 -26.39
N PRO A 26 -7.66 3.09 -25.67
CA PRO A 26 -7.66 3.65 -24.32
C PRO A 26 -6.75 2.82 -23.43
N ARG A 27 -6.02 3.50 -22.55
CA ARG A 27 -5.18 2.81 -21.56
C ARG A 27 -6.07 1.98 -20.64
N THR A 28 -5.85 0.69 -20.63
CA THR A 28 -6.60 -0.26 -19.79
C THR A 28 -5.66 -1.08 -18.94
N VAL A 29 -5.93 -1.14 -17.65
CA VAL A 29 -5.14 -1.87 -16.66
C VAL A 29 -6.03 -2.88 -15.96
N ALA A 30 -5.51 -4.06 -15.65
CA ALA A 30 -6.21 -5.01 -14.79
C ALA A 30 -6.08 -4.57 -13.33
N LEU A 31 -7.14 -4.71 -12.53
CA LEU A 31 -7.15 -4.26 -11.13
C LEU A 31 -6.06 -4.94 -10.29
N GLY A 32 -5.70 -6.19 -10.61
CA GLY A 32 -4.63 -6.91 -9.93
C GLY A 32 -3.21 -6.54 -10.39
N ASP A 33 -3.06 -5.78 -11.47
CA ASP A 33 -1.77 -5.38 -12.04
C ASP A 33 -1.44 -3.89 -11.79
N LEU A 34 -2.24 -3.22 -10.96
CA LEU A 34 -2.00 -1.84 -10.59
C LEU A 34 -0.78 -1.78 -9.68
N ASP A 35 0.36 -1.39 -10.24
CA ASP A 35 1.52 -1.00 -9.47
C ASP A 35 1.49 0.53 -9.17
N GLU A 36 2.41 0.96 -8.32
CA GLU A 36 2.46 2.37 -7.91
C GLU A 36 2.73 3.30 -9.09
N ASP A 37 3.58 2.90 -10.01
CA ASP A 37 3.93 3.70 -11.19
C ASP A 37 2.71 3.86 -12.11
N GLU A 38 1.92 2.80 -12.30
CA GLU A 38 0.69 2.88 -13.09
C GLU A 38 -0.37 3.81 -12.47
N ILE A 39 -0.48 3.84 -11.15
CA ILE A 39 -1.39 4.75 -10.44
C ILE A 39 -0.93 6.19 -10.63
N LEU A 40 0.37 6.46 -10.49
CA LEU A 40 0.96 7.78 -10.71
C LEU A 40 0.75 8.28 -12.14
N PHE A 41 0.94 7.41 -13.14
CA PHE A 41 0.71 7.75 -14.55
C PHE A 41 -0.77 7.95 -14.91
N ALA A 42 -1.68 7.23 -14.23
CA ALA A 42 -3.12 7.37 -14.47
C ALA A 42 -3.69 8.71 -13.98
N GLY A 43 -3.03 9.34 -12.99
CA GLY A 43 -3.41 10.64 -12.44
C GLY A 43 -3.13 11.86 -13.33
N GLY A 44 -2.57 11.67 -14.52
CA GLY A 44 -2.11 12.75 -15.40
C GLY A 44 -0.75 13.29 -14.93
N PHE A 45 0.19 13.38 -15.86
CA PHE A 45 1.54 13.89 -15.62
C PHE A 45 1.50 15.41 -15.46
N GLU A 46 1.02 15.91 -14.34
CA GLU A 46 1.29 17.30 -13.95
C GLU A 46 2.70 17.31 -13.33
N ALA A 47 3.67 17.75 -14.11
CA ALA A 47 5.12 17.77 -13.83
C ALA A 47 5.52 18.72 -12.67
N ASN A 48 4.58 19.22 -11.89
CA ASN A 48 4.79 20.16 -10.79
C ASN A 48 4.60 19.54 -9.39
N GLY A 49 4.86 18.22 -9.27
CA GLY A 49 4.82 17.56 -7.98
C GLY A 49 5.96 17.98 -7.07
N GLY A 50 5.66 18.72 -6.02
CA GLY A 50 6.53 18.90 -4.87
C GLY A 50 6.88 17.55 -4.20
N PRO A 51 7.55 17.53 -3.04
CA PRO A 51 7.99 16.32 -2.35
C PRO A 51 6.81 15.46 -1.84
N GLY A 52 6.11 14.80 -2.71
CA GLY A 52 4.91 13.97 -2.47
C GLY A 52 4.32 13.43 -3.76
N GLY A 53 4.89 13.78 -4.92
CA GLY A 53 4.38 13.40 -6.24
C GLY A 53 3.06 14.08 -6.58
N ALA A 54 2.52 13.80 -7.76
CA ALA A 54 1.31 14.43 -8.33
C ALA A 54 0.03 14.26 -7.46
N LEU A 55 0.01 13.32 -6.53
CA LEU A 55 -1.13 13.06 -5.64
C LEU A 55 -0.89 13.49 -4.19
N GLY A 56 0.26 14.12 -3.87
CA GLY A 56 0.57 14.59 -2.51
C GLY A 56 0.71 13.46 -1.48
N VAL A 57 1.14 12.28 -1.92
CA VAL A 57 1.36 11.11 -1.04
C VAL A 57 2.86 10.91 -0.85
N GLU A 58 3.30 10.80 0.39
CA GLU A 58 4.70 10.61 0.76
C GLU A 58 5.29 9.35 0.09
N PRO A 59 6.62 9.30 -0.15
CA PRO A 59 7.27 8.18 -0.77
C PRO A 59 7.21 6.92 0.12
N ALA A 60 7.26 5.74 -0.50
CA ALA A 60 7.47 4.51 0.25
C ALA A 60 8.91 4.40 0.73
N LEU A 61 9.11 3.87 1.93
CA LEU A 61 10.41 3.46 2.40
C LEU A 61 10.93 2.29 1.54
N SER A 62 12.21 2.34 1.10
CA SER A 62 12.76 1.23 0.32
C SER A 62 12.82 -0.06 1.14
N GLY A 63 12.60 -1.21 0.49
CA GLY A 63 12.50 -2.51 1.18
C GLY A 63 13.72 -2.83 2.05
N LEU A 64 14.94 -2.56 1.55
CA LEU A 64 16.16 -2.77 2.32
C LEU A 64 16.25 -1.85 3.55
N LYS A 65 15.96 -0.55 3.38
CA LYS A 65 15.99 0.41 4.49
C LYS A 65 14.95 0.04 5.54
N ARG A 66 13.75 -0.33 5.10
CA ARG A 66 12.66 -0.82 5.97
C ARG A 66 13.11 -2.01 6.82
N GLN A 67 13.70 -3.02 6.18
CA GLN A 67 14.19 -4.21 6.86
C GLN A 67 15.26 -3.88 7.91
N LEU A 68 16.23 -3.04 7.55
CA LEU A 68 17.31 -2.63 8.47
C LEU A 68 16.75 -1.84 9.66
N LEU A 69 15.79 -0.95 9.46
CA LEU A 69 15.18 -0.16 10.54
C LEU A 69 14.36 -1.06 11.47
N LEU A 70 13.54 -1.98 10.94
CA LEU A 70 12.80 -2.94 11.75
C LEU A 70 13.75 -3.87 12.53
N THR A 71 14.81 -4.37 11.90
CA THR A 71 15.86 -5.15 12.58
C THR A 71 16.48 -4.38 13.75
N ARG A 72 16.79 -3.10 13.55
CA ARG A 72 17.32 -2.24 14.64
C ARG A 72 16.33 -2.08 15.78
N LEU A 73 15.04 -1.90 15.49
CA LEU A 73 14.02 -1.81 16.53
C LEU A 73 13.91 -3.12 17.33
N VAL A 74 13.97 -4.28 16.65
CA VAL A 74 13.94 -5.58 17.31
C VAL A 74 15.17 -5.79 18.22
N ILE A 75 16.37 -5.37 17.78
CA ILE A 75 17.59 -5.44 18.60
C ILE A 75 17.49 -4.55 19.83
N ALA A 76 16.91 -3.36 19.69
CA ALA A 76 16.73 -2.40 20.78
C ALA A 76 15.57 -2.76 21.72
N GLY A 77 14.67 -3.63 21.26
CA GLY A 77 13.47 -4.05 22.01
C GLY A 77 13.77 -5.12 23.06
N PRO A 78 12.74 -5.54 23.80
CA PRO A 78 12.84 -6.60 24.79
C PRO A 78 13.15 -7.95 24.13
N GLY A 79 13.90 -8.82 24.82
CA GLY A 79 14.15 -10.21 24.38
C GLY A 79 15.61 -10.55 24.07
N GLY A 80 16.52 -9.56 23.98
CA GLY A 80 17.96 -9.81 23.80
C GLY A 80 18.30 -10.62 22.55
N HIS A 81 17.64 -10.36 21.44
CA HIS A 81 17.80 -11.10 20.19
C HIS A 81 19.19 -10.92 19.58
N SER A 82 19.77 -12.01 19.09
CA SER A 82 20.98 -11.93 18.26
C SER A 82 20.71 -11.18 16.94
N PRO A 83 21.70 -10.58 16.29
CA PRO A 83 21.50 -9.88 15.01
C PRO A 83 20.84 -10.73 13.93
N ASP A 84 21.12 -12.02 13.89
CA ASP A 84 20.51 -12.96 12.95
C ASP A 84 19.02 -13.17 13.26
N GLN A 85 18.70 -13.46 14.51
CA GLN A 85 17.32 -13.58 14.97
C GLN A 85 16.53 -12.28 14.73
N ALA A 86 17.11 -11.14 15.05
CA ALA A 86 16.49 -9.84 14.87
C ALA A 86 16.22 -9.53 13.38
N THR A 87 17.11 -9.95 12.49
CA THR A 87 16.92 -9.79 11.04
C THR A 87 15.74 -10.63 10.56
N HIS A 88 15.63 -11.86 11.03
CA HIS A 88 14.51 -12.73 10.68
C HIS A 88 13.17 -12.21 11.23
N LEU A 89 13.14 -11.83 12.51
CA LEU A 89 11.97 -11.22 13.13
C LEU A 89 11.58 -9.91 12.45
N GLY A 90 12.53 -9.05 12.09
CA GLY A 90 12.26 -7.82 11.34
C GLY A 90 11.58 -8.08 9.99
N LEU A 91 11.98 -9.17 9.30
CA LEU A 91 11.32 -9.58 8.06
C LEU A 91 9.86 -10.05 8.30
N GLU A 92 9.63 -10.83 9.34
CA GLU A 92 8.26 -11.28 9.70
C GLU A 92 7.37 -10.11 10.13
N LEU A 93 7.93 -9.17 10.91
CA LEU A 93 7.22 -7.95 11.26
C LEU A 93 6.85 -7.12 10.01
N ALA A 94 7.76 -6.99 9.05
CA ALA A 94 7.48 -6.32 7.80
C ALA A 94 6.29 -6.95 7.06
N ARG A 95 6.26 -8.29 6.99
CA ARG A 95 5.13 -9.03 6.37
C ARG A 95 3.82 -8.83 7.12
N LEU A 96 3.85 -8.85 8.46
CA LEU A 96 2.66 -8.61 9.29
C LEU A 96 2.10 -7.20 9.04
N VAL A 97 2.95 -6.18 9.03
CA VAL A 97 2.54 -4.80 8.72
C VAL A 97 1.93 -4.71 7.32
N ASP A 98 2.53 -5.36 6.31
CA ASP A 98 1.98 -5.39 4.95
C ASP A 98 0.60 -6.04 4.89
N GLN A 99 0.37 -7.12 5.64
CA GLN A 99 -0.94 -7.76 5.73
C GLN A 99 -1.97 -6.83 6.39
N VAL A 100 -1.64 -6.25 7.54
CA VAL A 100 -2.52 -5.33 8.28
C VAL A 100 -2.93 -4.14 7.40
N HIS A 101 -1.97 -3.50 6.73
CA HIS A 101 -2.28 -2.39 5.83
C HIS A 101 -3.06 -2.83 4.59
N THR A 102 -2.76 -4.00 4.01
CA THR A 102 -3.47 -4.52 2.84
C THR A 102 -4.95 -4.77 3.16
N GLU A 103 -5.24 -5.30 4.35
CA GLU A 103 -6.61 -5.52 4.84
C GLU A 103 -7.25 -4.24 5.43
N ARG A 104 -6.53 -3.11 5.42
CA ARG A 104 -6.95 -1.83 6.04
C ARG A 104 -7.33 -1.97 7.51
N LEU A 105 -6.65 -2.84 8.22
CA LEU A 105 -6.80 -3.05 9.66
C LEU A 105 -5.84 -2.15 10.44
N THR A 106 -6.07 -2.03 11.75
CA THR A 106 -5.18 -1.37 12.72
C THR A 106 -4.79 -2.35 13.82
N PHE A 107 -3.73 -2.01 14.55
CA PHE A 107 -3.29 -2.81 15.70
C PHE A 107 -4.05 -2.49 16.99
N ASP A 108 -4.95 -1.51 16.99
CA ASP A 108 -5.64 -0.99 18.19
C ASP A 108 -6.47 -2.05 18.92
N GLY A 109 -6.98 -3.05 18.20
CA GLY A 109 -7.78 -4.13 18.78
C GLY A 109 -7.00 -5.22 19.49
N LEU A 110 -5.66 -5.26 19.38
CA LEU A 110 -4.85 -6.35 19.92
C LEU A 110 -4.87 -6.43 21.46
N GLN A 111 -4.93 -5.27 22.13
CA GLN A 111 -4.94 -5.20 23.59
C GLN A 111 -6.22 -5.80 24.20
N GLY A 112 -7.33 -5.79 23.48
CA GLY A 112 -8.62 -6.33 23.95
C GLY A 112 -8.83 -7.82 23.69
N LEU A 113 -7.90 -8.48 23.00
CA LEU A 113 -8.04 -9.91 22.63
C LEU A 113 -7.54 -10.88 23.70
N VAL A 114 -6.96 -10.39 24.80
CA VAL A 114 -6.29 -11.21 25.80
C VAL A 114 -7.23 -11.63 26.91
N PRO A 115 -7.53 -12.93 27.08
CA PRO A 115 -8.19 -13.41 28.29
C PRO A 115 -7.28 -13.22 29.51
N ASP A 116 -7.83 -12.75 30.63
CA ASP A 116 -7.10 -12.48 31.89
C ASP A 116 -6.24 -13.67 32.36
N ALA A 117 -6.65 -14.90 32.06
CA ALA A 117 -5.94 -16.12 32.44
C ALA A 117 -4.56 -16.30 31.75
N PHE A 118 -4.27 -15.57 30.66
CA PHE A 118 -3.01 -15.67 29.92
C PHE A 118 -2.22 -14.36 29.90
N ALA A 119 -2.57 -13.42 30.76
CA ALA A 119 -2.07 -12.05 30.78
C ALA A 119 -0.53 -11.96 30.81
N GLU A 120 0.17 -12.83 31.56
CA GLU A 120 1.63 -12.78 31.67
C GLU A 120 2.36 -13.18 30.39
N HIS A 121 1.94 -14.26 29.74
CA HIS A 121 2.53 -14.70 28.47
C HIS A 121 2.26 -13.70 27.34
N TRP A 122 1.05 -13.17 27.30
CA TRP A 122 0.64 -12.16 26.33
C TRP A 122 1.31 -10.80 26.56
N ARG A 123 1.61 -10.45 27.78
CA ARG A 123 2.31 -9.20 28.11
C ARG A 123 3.63 -9.08 27.34
N GLN A 124 4.45 -10.13 27.33
CA GLN A 124 5.70 -10.17 26.58
C GLN A 124 5.47 -10.02 25.07
N THR A 125 4.43 -10.67 24.55
CA THR A 125 4.06 -10.54 23.14
C THR A 125 3.57 -9.13 22.81
N LEU A 126 2.77 -8.52 23.67
CA LEU A 126 2.30 -7.15 23.50
C LEU A 126 3.44 -6.13 23.60
N GLU A 127 4.39 -6.31 24.54
CA GLU A 127 5.60 -5.49 24.61
C GLU A 127 6.41 -5.57 23.31
N PHE A 128 6.54 -6.75 22.74
CA PHE A 128 7.19 -6.92 21.45
C PHE A 128 6.40 -6.24 20.31
N LEU A 129 5.08 -6.38 20.29
CA LEU A 129 4.22 -5.73 19.30
C LEU A 129 4.16 -4.21 19.45
N HIS A 130 4.54 -3.66 20.63
CA HIS A 130 4.71 -2.22 20.83
C HIS A 130 5.71 -1.59 19.84
N VAL A 131 6.68 -2.37 19.34
CA VAL A 131 7.55 -1.97 18.25
C VAL A 131 6.73 -1.53 17.03
N LEU A 132 5.65 -2.23 16.70
CA LEU A 132 4.82 -1.93 15.53
C LEU A 132 3.78 -0.85 15.78
N THR A 133 3.26 -0.75 17.00
CA THR A 133 2.17 0.17 17.32
C THR A 133 2.63 1.60 17.59
N GLU A 134 3.83 1.78 18.13
CA GLU A 134 4.33 3.10 18.53
C GLU A 134 5.69 3.44 17.89
N GLN A 135 6.65 2.53 17.95
CA GLN A 135 8.01 2.87 17.50
C GLN A 135 8.11 2.94 15.99
N TRP A 136 7.48 2.00 15.28
CA TRP A 136 7.54 1.97 13.83
C TRP A 136 6.87 3.20 13.17
N PRO A 137 5.67 3.64 13.55
CA PRO A 137 5.10 4.88 13.06
C PRO A 137 5.98 6.11 13.31
N ALA A 138 6.64 6.18 14.49
CA ALA A 138 7.56 7.27 14.80
C ALA A 138 8.79 7.27 13.86
N VAL A 139 9.33 6.09 13.53
CA VAL A 139 10.43 5.95 12.57
C VAL A 139 9.98 6.38 11.17
N LEU A 140 8.83 5.96 10.70
CA LEU A 140 8.30 6.37 9.40
C LEU A 140 8.10 7.88 9.32
N ALA A 141 7.57 8.50 10.37
CA ALA A 141 7.41 9.94 10.46
C ALA A 141 8.76 10.69 10.41
N ALA A 142 9.78 10.19 11.14
CA ALA A 142 11.12 10.76 11.11
C ALA A 142 11.80 10.65 9.74
N GLU A 143 11.49 9.60 8.97
CA GLU A 143 11.99 9.39 7.61
C GLU A 143 11.19 10.14 6.54
N GLY A 144 10.05 10.75 6.89
CA GLY A 144 9.13 11.37 5.93
C GLY A 144 8.62 10.39 4.89
N ALA A 145 8.38 9.16 5.29
CA ALA A 145 8.05 8.04 4.40
C ALA A 145 6.89 7.20 4.95
N LEU A 146 6.32 6.36 4.10
CA LEU A 146 5.27 5.41 4.41
C LEU A 146 5.73 3.97 4.19
N ASP A 147 5.01 3.03 4.77
CA ASP A 147 5.08 1.63 4.33
C ASP A 147 4.53 1.50 2.91
N ALA A 148 5.09 0.57 2.11
CA ALA A 148 4.69 0.39 0.73
C ALA A 148 3.20 0.05 0.58
N ALA A 149 2.66 -0.82 1.44
CA ALA A 149 1.25 -1.17 1.42
C ALA A 149 0.34 0.00 1.81
N GLU A 150 0.73 0.79 2.83
CA GLU A 150 0.00 1.99 3.24
C GLU A 150 0.04 3.06 2.14
N ARG A 151 1.21 3.30 1.54
CA ARG A 151 1.33 4.23 0.41
C ARG A 151 0.42 3.85 -0.74
N ARG A 152 0.39 2.57 -1.10
CA ARG A 152 -0.52 2.06 -2.14
C ARG A 152 -1.99 2.37 -1.81
N ASN A 153 -2.42 2.14 -0.57
CA ASN A 153 -3.78 2.46 -0.13
C ASN A 153 -4.08 3.95 -0.27
N ARG A 154 -3.16 4.83 0.16
CA ARG A 154 -3.32 6.28 0.04
C ARG A 154 -3.37 6.75 -1.41
N LEU A 155 -2.58 6.15 -2.29
CA LEU A 155 -2.63 6.42 -3.72
C LEU A 155 -3.99 6.03 -4.33
N PHE A 156 -4.54 4.86 -3.98
CA PHE A 156 -5.89 4.46 -4.42
C PHE A 156 -6.95 5.43 -3.92
N ASP A 157 -6.88 5.85 -2.67
CA ASP A 157 -7.84 6.79 -2.09
C ASP A 157 -7.74 8.18 -2.75
N ALA A 158 -6.51 8.65 -3.00
CA ALA A 158 -6.27 9.91 -3.70
C ALA A 158 -6.79 9.85 -5.14
N GLN A 159 -6.54 8.77 -5.86
CA GLN A 159 -7.03 8.55 -7.21
C GLN A 159 -8.56 8.48 -7.26
N THR A 160 -9.17 7.78 -6.31
CA THR A 160 -10.64 7.70 -6.19
C THR A 160 -11.25 9.08 -5.98
N ARG A 161 -10.67 9.89 -5.10
CA ARG A 161 -11.11 11.29 -4.87
C ARG A 161 -10.97 12.14 -6.14
N ALA A 162 -9.84 12.01 -6.85
CA ALA A 162 -9.62 12.73 -8.11
C ALA A 162 -10.66 12.37 -9.17
N TRP A 163 -10.96 11.10 -9.34
CA TRP A 163 -11.99 10.64 -10.28
C TRP A 163 -13.40 11.08 -9.90
N THR A 164 -13.71 11.06 -8.61
CA THR A 164 -15.04 11.53 -8.14
C THR A 164 -15.23 13.01 -8.40
N LYS A 165 -14.19 13.82 -8.22
CA LYS A 165 -14.21 15.26 -8.49
C LYS A 165 -14.32 15.57 -9.99
N ASN A 166 -13.67 14.80 -10.85
CA ASN A 166 -13.59 15.02 -12.29
C ASN A 166 -14.55 14.13 -13.10
N ARG A 167 -15.54 13.52 -12.46
CA ARG A 167 -16.48 12.64 -13.15
C ARG A 167 -17.27 13.41 -14.21
N PRO A 168 -17.13 13.10 -15.52
CA PRO A 168 -17.96 13.71 -16.55
C PRO A 168 -19.43 13.30 -16.29
N PRO A 169 -20.40 14.19 -16.57
CA PRO A 169 -21.80 13.85 -16.45
C PRO A 169 -22.11 12.63 -17.33
N ILE A 170 -22.71 11.61 -16.74
CA ILE A 170 -23.19 10.45 -17.49
C ILE A 170 -24.24 10.98 -18.47
N ARG A 171 -23.89 11.05 -19.76
CA ARG A 171 -24.91 11.31 -20.78
C ARG A 171 -25.84 10.11 -20.77
N SER A 172 -27.05 10.30 -20.22
CA SER A 172 -28.14 9.37 -20.48
C SER A 172 -28.37 9.35 -21.98
N SER A 173 -28.08 8.21 -22.63
CA SER A 173 -28.50 8.02 -24.02
C SER A 173 -30.01 8.17 -24.03
N PRO A 174 -30.58 8.99 -24.97
CA PRO A 174 -32.01 9.00 -25.15
C PRO A 174 -32.50 7.61 -25.61
N PRO A 175 -33.72 7.25 -25.29
CA PRO A 175 -34.30 5.96 -25.63
C PRO A 175 -34.36 5.73 -27.13
#